data_35efcac1e7b53ab8ec83e0251cf56a10
#
_entry.id   35efcac1e7b53ab8ec83e0251cf56a10
#
_cell.length_a   1.000
_cell.length_b   1.000
_cell.length_c   1.000
_cell.angle_alpha   90.00
_cell.angle_beta   90.00
_cell.angle_gamma   90.00
#
_symmetry.space_group_name_H-M   'P 1'
#
loop_
_entity.id
_entity.type
_entity.pdbx_description
1 polymer ?
#
loop_
_entity_poly.entity_id
_entity_poly.type
_entity_poly.pdbx_seq_one_letter_code
_entity_poly.pdbx_strand_id
1 'polypeptide(L)'
;VFVNHPERVSFEVATEMVTKVEFSVPGENLDYFLINGPTMKEVLMRYTDITGKPSLPAPWTFGLWLSTSFTTNYDEKTVNSFVDGMFDRKIPLSVFHFDCFWMKDFNWCDFTWDSRVFPDPEGMLKRLKAKGLKICVWINSYVGQESSMFKEGVEGGYFLKRPNGDVWQWDMWQPGLAIVDFTNPAACEWYSKKLEALLDMGVDCFKTDFGERIPTDAVYYDGSDPVKMHNYYTYLYNKVVFNVLKKKKGEKEAVLFARSATAGGQKFPVHWGGD
;
A
#
# COMPACT_ATOMS: atom_id res chain seq x y z
N VAL A 1 20.32 -9.40 -14.66
CA VAL A 1 19.20 -10.08 -15.37
C VAL A 1 17.90 -9.61 -14.75
N PHE A 2 16.94 -9.21 -15.57
CA PHE A 2 15.55 -8.96 -15.18
C PHE A 2 14.66 -9.98 -15.89
N VAL A 3 14.03 -10.86 -15.14
CA VAL A 3 13.09 -11.85 -15.68
C VAL A 3 11.69 -11.23 -15.66
N ASN A 4 11.15 -11.00 -16.83
CA ASN A 4 9.82 -10.40 -17.01
C ASN A 4 8.74 -11.49 -16.92
N HIS A 5 8.52 -11.99 -15.70
CA HIS A 5 7.56 -13.06 -15.45
C HIS A 5 6.73 -12.74 -14.21
N PRO A 6 5.40 -12.79 -14.28
CA PRO A 6 4.54 -12.39 -13.16
C PRO A 6 4.34 -13.47 -12.08
N GLU A 7 4.70 -14.72 -12.40
CA GLU A 7 4.59 -15.85 -11.49
C GLU A 7 5.89 -16.07 -10.73
N ARG A 8 6.10 -17.30 -10.23
CA ARG A 8 7.31 -17.67 -9.50
C ARG A 8 8.54 -17.61 -10.42
N VAL A 9 9.58 -16.93 -9.99
CA VAL A 9 10.91 -16.94 -10.60
C VAL A 9 11.89 -17.51 -9.58
N SER A 10 12.70 -18.49 -10.00
CA SER A 10 13.77 -19.03 -9.18
C SER A 10 15.12 -18.59 -9.73
N PHE A 11 16.03 -18.18 -8.85
CA PHE A 11 17.41 -17.85 -9.17
C PHE A 11 18.34 -18.74 -8.35
N GLU A 12 19.25 -19.42 -9.04
CA GLU A 12 20.34 -20.22 -8.45
C GLU A 12 21.65 -19.52 -8.75
N VAL A 13 22.17 -18.78 -7.78
CA VAL A 13 23.40 -18.00 -7.94
C VAL A 13 24.51 -18.69 -7.19
N ALA A 14 25.36 -19.41 -7.94
CA ALA A 14 26.50 -20.19 -7.43
C ALA A 14 26.14 -21.28 -6.39
N THR A 15 24.89 -21.70 -6.31
CA THR A 15 24.40 -22.70 -5.36
C THR A 15 24.81 -24.09 -5.73
N GLU A 16 24.72 -24.47 -7.00
CA GLU A 16 25.12 -25.75 -7.50
C GLU A 16 26.63 -25.79 -7.83
N MET A 17 27.12 -24.70 -8.46
CA MET A 17 28.52 -24.56 -8.87
C MET A 17 28.89 -23.06 -8.84
N VAL A 18 30.06 -22.72 -8.28
CA VAL A 18 30.51 -21.31 -8.09
C VAL A 18 30.58 -20.48 -9.37
N THR A 19 30.67 -21.12 -10.51
CA THR A 19 30.73 -20.45 -11.83
C THR A 19 29.42 -20.45 -12.58
N LYS A 20 28.33 -20.95 -11.96
CA LYS A 20 27.03 -21.14 -12.61
C LYS A 20 25.98 -20.24 -12.01
N VAL A 21 25.24 -19.57 -12.86
CA VAL A 21 24.01 -18.83 -12.50
C VAL A 21 22.88 -19.34 -13.38
N GLU A 22 21.80 -19.76 -12.75
CA GLU A 22 20.59 -20.23 -13.44
C GLU A 22 19.40 -19.41 -12.97
N PHE A 23 18.42 -19.27 -13.84
CA PHE A 23 17.10 -18.78 -13.48
C PHE A 23 16.04 -19.55 -14.26
N SER A 24 14.89 -19.76 -13.63
CA SER A 24 13.81 -20.53 -14.20
C SER A 24 12.43 -19.95 -13.85
N VAL A 25 11.48 -20.22 -14.72
CA VAL A 25 10.06 -19.86 -14.57
C VAL A 25 9.20 -21.08 -14.89
N PRO A 26 7.97 -21.15 -14.41
CA PRO A 26 7.00 -22.13 -14.88
C PRO A 26 6.63 -21.90 -16.35
N GLY A 27 6.31 -22.99 -17.08
CA GLY A 27 5.82 -22.94 -18.44
C GLY A 27 6.92 -23.06 -19.51
N GLU A 28 6.55 -22.76 -20.76
CA GLU A 28 7.39 -22.98 -21.93
C GLU A 28 7.98 -21.70 -22.51
N ASN A 29 7.65 -20.54 -21.94
CA ASN A 29 8.13 -19.24 -22.39
C ASN A 29 8.96 -18.55 -21.32
N LEU A 30 10.13 -18.04 -21.71
CA LEU A 30 11.01 -17.27 -20.84
C LEU A 30 11.34 -15.93 -21.50
N ASP A 31 10.81 -14.85 -20.92
CA ASP A 31 11.10 -13.48 -21.32
C ASP A 31 12.02 -12.82 -20.27
N TYR A 32 13.19 -12.34 -20.70
CA TYR A 32 14.13 -11.71 -19.80
C TYR A 32 15.00 -10.67 -20.50
N PHE A 33 15.56 -9.77 -19.71
CA PHE A 33 16.47 -8.72 -20.15
C PHE A 33 17.84 -8.89 -19.53
N LEU A 34 18.87 -8.92 -20.37
CA LEU A 34 20.26 -8.75 -19.94
C LEU A 34 20.58 -7.25 -19.94
N ILE A 35 20.62 -6.67 -18.77
CA ILE A 35 20.86 -5.24 -18.59
C ILE A 35 22.35 -5.06 -18.28
N ASN A 36 23.10 -4.61 -19.27
CA ASN A 36 24.53 -4.38 -19.14
C ASN A 36 24.84 -2.90 -18.85
N GLY A 37 25.96 -2.65 -18.20
CA GLY A 37 26.49 -1.31 -17.96
C GLY A 37 27.87 -1.38 -17.32
N PRO A 38 28.73 -0.36 -17.53
CA PRO A 38 30.08 -0.32 -16.95
C PRO A 38 30.09 -0.22 -15.42
N THR A 39 28.99 0.27 -14.82
CA THR A 39 28.83 0.37 -13.37
C THR A 39 27.44 -0.11 -12.93
N MET A 40 27.29 -0.49 -11.65
CA MET A 40 26.00 -0.87 -11.07
C MET A 40 24.97 0.28 -11.16
N LYS A 41 25.39 1.55 -11.05
CA LYS A 41 24.51 2.70 -11.20
C LYS A 41 23.90 2.79 -12.59
N GLU A 42 24.69 2.54 -13.63
CA GLU A 42 24.20 2.53 -15.00
C GLU A 42 23.29 1.36 -15.30
N VAL A 43 23.57 0.19 -14.71
CA VAL A 43 22.68 -0.97 -14.80
C VAL A 43 21.32 -0.66 -14.16
N LEU A 44 21.30 -0.04 -12.96
CA LEU A 44 20.07 0.38 -12.29
C LEU A 44 19.31 1.47 -13.08
N MET A 45 20.04 2.42 -13.67
CA MET A 45 19.45 3.44 -14.52
C MET A 45 18.73 2.82 -15.72
N ARG A 46 19.37 1.89 -16.42
CA ARG A 46 18.78 1.16 -17.56
C ARG A 46 17.63 0.25 -17.14
N TYR A 47 17.72 -0.38 -15.97
CA TYR A 47 16.60 -1.16 -15.40
C TYR A 47 15.39 -0.26 -15.16
N THR A 48 15.58 0.91 -14.56
CA THR A 48 14.49 1.84 -14.30
C THR A 48 13.98 2.55 -15.56
N ASP A 49 14.75 2.61 -16.64
CA ASP A 49 14.25 3.03 -17.96
C ASP A 49 13.19 2.06 -18.52
N ILE A 50 13.32 0.77 -18.20
CA ILE A 50 12.36 -0.28 -18.59
C ILE A 50 11.17 -0.33 -17.64
N THR A 51 11.44 -0.32 -16.32
CA THR A 51 10.42 -0.59 -15.29
C THR A 51 9.77 0.68 -14.72
N GLY A 52 10.32 1.84 -15.03
CA GLY A 52 9.88 3.15 -14.55
C GLY A 52 10.80 3.72 -13.47
N LYS A 53 11.02 5.02 -13.55
CA LYS A 53 11.84 5.76 -12.58
C LYS A 53 11.01 6.14 -11.35
N PRO A 54 11.60 6.10 -10.14
CA PRO A 54 10.95 6.64 -8.96
C PRO A 54 10.82 8.16 -9.06
N SER A 55 9.74 8.71 -8.53
CA SER A 55 9.63 10.13 -8.25
C SER A 55 10.56 10.50 -7.09
N LEU A 56 11.13 11.69 -7.11
CA LEU A 56 11.84 12.20 -5.94
C LEU A 56 10.80 12.52 -4.85
N PRO A 57 10.86 11.86 -3.68
CA PRO A 57 9.89 12.10 -2.64
C PRO A 57 10.10 13.47 -1.99
N ALA A 58 9.03 14.01 -1.39
CA ALA A 58 9.05 15.30 -0.70
C ALA A 58 10.07 15.31 0.46
N PRO A 59 10.77 16.44 0.73
CA PRO A 59 11.83 16.51 1.75
C PRO A 59 11.42 16.05 3.14
N TRP A 60 10.16 16.26 3.55
CA TRP A 60 9.65 15.85 4.84
C TRP A 60 9.64 14.32 5.06
N THR A 61 9.69 13.53 3.97
CA THR A 61 9.71 12.06 4.06
C THR A 61 11.02 11.51 4.62
N PHE A 62 12.10 12.28 4.54
CA PHE A 62 13.42 11.94 5.10
C PHE A 62 13.55 12.26 6.59
N GLY A 63 12.53 12.87 7.19
CA GLY A 63 12.47 13.11 8.62
C GLY A 63 11.99 11.90 9.40
N LEU A 64 11.88 12.06 10.73
CA LEU A 64 11.40 11.00 11.61
C LEU A 64 9.87 10.81 11.46
N TRP A 65 9.46 9.56 11.34
CA TRP A 65 8.06 9.11 11.37
C TRP A 65 7.80 8.39 12.69
N LEU A 66 6.83 8.88 13.46
CA LEU A 66 6.39 8.24 14.69
C LEU A 66 5.05 7.56 14.46
N SER A 67 4.96 6.29 14.83
CA SER A 67 3.75 5.48 14.66
C SER A 67 3.17 5.05 16.01
N THR A 68 1.85 4.96 16.08
CA THR A 68 1.14 4.33 17.20
C THR A 68 1.26 2.82 17.22
N SER A 69 1.64 2.20 16.10
CA SER A 69 1.66 0.73 15.95
C SER A 69 0.25 0.10 16.07
N PHE A 70 0.13 -1.16 15.72
CA PHE A 70 -1.10 -1.96 15.88
C PHE A 70 -1.25 -2.58 17.28
N THR A 71 -0.29 -2.39 18.16
CA THR A 71 -0.28 -2.96 19.52
C THR A 71 -0.64 -1.96 20.60
N THR A 72 -0.79 -0.68 20.25
CA THR A 72 -1.03 0.40 21.19
C THR A 72 -2.47 0.89 21.05
N ASN A 73 -3.23 0.82 22.13
CA ASN A 73 -4.50 1.55 22.23
C ASN A 73 -4.21 3.04 22.40
N TYR A 74 -4.82 3.89 21.58
CA TYR A 74 -4.55 5.31 21.60
C TYR A 74 -5.81 6.14 21.27
N ASP A 75 -5.82 7.32 21.86
CA ASP A 75 -6.75 8.41 21.61
C ASP A 75 -5.98 9.70 21.29
N GLU A 76 -6.65 10.80 21.08
CA GLU A 76 -5.99 12.09 20.82
C GLU A 76 -5.05 12.50 21.97
N LYS A 77 -5.42 12.22 23.23
CA LYS A 77 -4.58 12.55 24.39
C LYS A 77 -3.26 11.77 24.37
N THR A 78 -3.34 10.48 24.10
CA THR A 78 -2.18 9.60 23.98
C THR A 78 -1.28 10.02 22.82
N VAL A 79 -1.85 10.32 21.66
CA VAL A 79 -1.13 10.85 20.49
C VAL A 79 -0.38 12.13 20.84
N ASN A 80 -1.06 13.09 21.46
CA ASN A 80 -0.42 14.34 21.89
C ASN A 80 0.71 14.08 22.90
N SER A 81 0.55 13.14 23.85
CA SER A 81 1.62 12.81 24.80
C SER A 81 2.90 12.30 24.12
N PHE A 82 2.76 11.52 23.05
CA PHE A 82 3.91 11.06 22.27
C PHE A 82 4.55 12.20 21.49
N VAL A 83 3.76 13.01 20.80
CA VAL A 83 4.23 14.13 20.00
C VAL A 83 4.91 15.19 20.87
N ASP A 84 4.29 15.60 21.96
CA ASP A 84 4.82 16.60 22.87
C ASP A 84 6.08 16.07 23.57
N GLY A 85 6.08 14.78 23.96
CA GLY A 85 7.27 14.14 24.51
C GLY A 85 8.48 14.11 23.57
N MET A 86 8.27 14.06 22.25
CA MET A 86 9.34 14.20 21.25
C MET A 86 9.86 15.63 21.22
N PHE A 87 8.97 16.62 21.14
CA PHE A 87 9.36 18.04 21.10
C PHE A 87 10.05 18.51 22.39
N ASP A 88 9.57 18.09 23.55
CA ASP A 88 10.20 18.40 24.86
C ASP A 88 11.65 17.90 24.91
N ARG A 89 11.93 16.77 24.24
CA ARG A 89 13.28 16.20 24.13
C ARG A 89 14.08 16.77 22.96
N LYS A 90 13.52 17.75 22.23
CA LYS A 90 14.12 18.35 21.03
C LYS A 90 14.43 17.32 19.94
N ILE A 91 13.62 16.28 19.85
CA ILE A 91 13.72 15.27 18.79
C ILE A 91 12.84 15.76 17.62
N PRO A 92 13.44 16.04 16.45
CA PRO A 92 12.68 16.52 15.30
C PRO A 92 11.73 15.41 14.79
N LEU A 93 10.44 15.72 14.73
CA LEU A 93 9.39 14.82 14.24
C LEU A 93 8.78 15.44 13.01
N SER A 94 8.71 14.69 11.90
CA SER A 94 8.16 15.15 10.62
C SER A 94 6.77 14.59 10.34
N VAL A 95 6.52 13.34 10.70
CA VAL A 95 5.28 12.63 10.39
C VAL A 95 4.75 11.91 11.61
N PHE A 96 3.45 12.04 11.86
CA PHE A 96 2.75 11.15 12.76
C PHE A 96 1.91 10.15 11.96
N HIS A 97 2.13 8.86 12.19
CA HIS A 97 1.42 7.78 11.54
C HIS A 97 0.42 7.13 12.50
N PHE A 98 -0.85 7.14 12.10
CA PHE A 98 -1.92 6.40 12.76
C PHE A 98 -2.01 5.01 12.13
N ASP A 99 -1.72 3.97 12.91
CA ASP A 99 -1.90 2.58 12.49
C ASP A 99 -3.38 2.17 12.56
N CYS A 100 -3.73 0.94 12.23
CA CYS A 100 -5.08 0.48 11.91
C CYS A 100 -6.18 0.89 12.92
N PHE A 101 -5.88 1.10 14.20
CA PHE A 101 -6.86 1.50 15.24
C PHE A 101 -7.29 2.98 15.20
N TRP A 102 -6.98 3.74 14.14
CA TRP A 102 -7.70 4.97 13.90
C TRP A 102 -9.15 4.69 13.44
N MET A 103 -9.38 3.53 12.84
CA MET A 103 -10.70 2.96 12.56
C MET A 103 -11.15 2.08 13.73
N LYS A 104 -12.44 1.84 13.82
CA LYS A 104 -13.00 0.88 14.77
C LYS A 104 -12.53 -0.54 14.42
N ASP A 105 -12.12 -1.30 15.42
CA ASP A 105 -11.77 -2.70 15.30
C ASP A 105 -12.89 -3.51 14.63
N PHE A 106 -12.51 -4.51 13.84
CA PHE A 106 -13.35 -5.34 12.98
C PHE A 106 -14.14 -4.61 11.86
N ASN A 107 -14.21 -3.28 11.87
CA ASN A 107 -14.74 -2.47 10.77
C ASN A 107 -13.63 -2.11 9.73
N TRP A 108 -12.63 -2.99 9.58
CA TRP A 108 -11.43 -2.74 8.79
C TRP A 108 -11.75 -2.23 7.40
N CYS A 109 -11.11 -1.12 7.11
CA CYS A 109 -11.22 -0.36 5.88
C CYS A 109 -12.63 0.16 5.58
N ASP A 110 -13.34 0.66 6.62
CA ASP A 110 -14.49 1.54 6.43
C ASP A 110 -14.04 3.00 6.19
N PHE A 111 -12.76 3.29 6.43
CA PHE A 111 -12.13 4.61 6.32
C PHE A 111 -12.82 5.69 7.13
N THR A 112 -13.34 5.29 8.27
CA THR A 112 -14.04 6.17 9.22
C THR A 112 -13.29 6.19 10.55
N TRP A 113 -13.02 7.39 11.07
CA TRP A 113 -12.43 7.55 12.39
C TRP A 113 -13.34 6.98 13.47
N ASP A 114 -12.77 6.21 14.38
CA ASP A 114 -13.52 5.71 15.53
C ASP A 114 -13.92 6.85 16.47
N SER A 115 -15.17 7.28 16.37
CA SER A 115 -15.70 8.41 17.16
C SER A 115 -15.69 8.19 18.68
N ARG A 116 -15.49 6.93 19.13
CA ARG A 116 -15.36 6.61 20.57
C ARG A 116 -14.07 7.16 21.16
N VAL A 117 -13.01 7.21 20.35
CA VAL A 117 -11.65 7.65 20.76
C VAL A 117 -11.18 8.92 20.02
N PHE A 118 -11.76 9.22 18.86
CA PHE A 118 -11.49 10.42 18.05
C PHE A 118 -12.80 11.16 17.74
N PRO A 119 -13.42 11.82 18.72
CA PRO A 119 -14.73 12.48 18.54
C PRO A 119 -14.65 13.72 17.63
N ASP A 120 -13.48 14.33 17.45
CA ASP A 120 -13.23 15.50 16.59
C ASP A 120 -11.98 15.26 15.74
N PRO A 121 -12.04 14.35 14.75
CA PRO A 121 -10.85 13.99 13.98
C PRO A 121 -10.31 15.16 13.13
N GLU A 122 -11.17 15.97 12.51
CA GLU A 122 -10.71 17.13 11.73
C GLU A 122 -10.01 18.17 12.59
N GLY A 123 -10.55 18.49 13.78
CA GLY A 123 -9.91 19.39 14.73
C GLY A 123 -8.59 18.83 15.24
N MET A 124 -8.53 17.52 15.56
CA MET A 124 -7.28 16.85 15.95
C MET A 124 -6.21 16.96 14.85
N LEU A 125 -6.57 16.65 13.61
CA LEU A 125 -5.62 16.76 12.48
C LEU A 125 -5.11 18.18 12.30
N LYS A 126 -6.00 19.20 12.42
CA LYS A 126 -5.59 20.61 12.38
C LYS A 126 -4.61 20.97 13.50
N ARG A 127 -4.86 20.49 14.73
CA ARG A 127 -3.98 20.72 15.89
C ARG A 127 -2.59 20.08 15.69
N LEU A 128 -2.53 18.85 15.21
CA LEU A 128 -1.27 18.17 14.90
C LEU A 128 -0.49 18.87 13.78
N LYS A 129 -1.18 19.27 12.72
CA LYS A 129 -0.57 20.02 11.60
C LYS A 129 -0.07 21.39 12.03
N ALA A 130 -0.72 22.06 12.97
CA ALA A 130 -0.24 23.33 13.55
C ALA A 130 1.09 23.15 14.30
N LYS A 131 1.42 21.94 14.76
CA LYS A 131 2.73 21.58 15.33
C LYS A 131 3.80 21.30 14.24
N GLY A 132 3.48 21.44 12.96
CA GLY A 132 4.40 21.19 11.82
C GLY A 132 4.41 19.76 11.30
N LEU A 133 3.52 18.90 11.78
CA LEU A 133 3.49 17.49 11.38
C LEU A 133 2.74 17.25 10.07
N LYS A 134 3.21 16.29 9.29
CA LYS A 134 2.45 15.60 8.26
C LYS A 134 1.73 14.40 8.89
N ILE A 135 0.59 14.05 8.33
CA ILE A 135 -0.27 12.97 8.86
C ILE A 135 -0.33 11.82 7.87
N CYS A 136 0.07 10.65 8.33
CA CYS A 136 -0.07 9.40 7.62
C CYS A 136 -1.13 8.52 8.30
N VAL A 137 -2.02 7.89 7.55
CA VAL A 137 -2.95 6.90 8.10
C VAL A 137 -2.79 5.55 7.40
N TRP A 138 -2.90 4.50 8.18
CA TRP A 138 -2.91 3.13 7.68
C TRP A 138 -4.18 2.85 6.88
N ILE A 139 -4.03 2.20 5.74
CA ILE A 139 -5.12 1.68 4.91
C ILE A 139 -4.75 0.27 4.41
N ASN A 140 -5.77 -0.47 4.00
CA ASN A 140 -5.62 -1.81 3.44
C ASN A 140 -6.63 -2.01 2.30
N SER A 141 -6.33 -2.88 1.38
CA SER A 141 -7.23 -3.29 0.30
C SER A 141 -8.18 -4.43 0.70
N TYR A 142 -8.06 -4.96 1.94
CA TYR A 142 -8.93 -5.98 2.50
C TYR A 142 -9.99 -5.31 3.38
N VAL A 143 -11.26 -5.58 3.11
CA VAL A 143 -12.40 -4.92 3.72
C VAL A 143 -13.14 -5.88 4.65
N GLY A 144 -13.27 -5.52 5.92
CA GLY A 144 -13.94 -6.34 6.94
C GLY A 144 -15.45 -6.41 6.74
N GLN A 145 -16.06 -7.53 7.09
CA GLN A 145 -17.51 -7.76 6.93
C GLN A 145 -18.39 -6.75 7.69
N GLU A 146 -17.91 -6.24 8.82
CA GLU A 146 -18.64 -5.22 9.61
C GLU A 146 -18.42 -3.79 9.09
N SER A 147 -17.51 -3.60 8.13
CA SER A 147 -17.29 -2.33 7.47
C SER A 147 -18.51 -1.93 6.61
N SER A 148 -18.88 -0.66 6.63
CA SER A 148 -19.90 -0.12 5.71
C SER A 148 -19.51 -0.33 4.25
N MET A 149 -18.22 -0.29 3.96
CA MET A 149 -17.69 -0.54 2.62
C MET A 149 -17.86 -1.99 2.16
N PHE A 150 -18.01 -2.96 3.07
CA PHE A 150 -18.28 -4.34 2.66
C PHE A 150 -19.62 -4.47 1.93
N LYS A 151 -20.68 -3.90 2.51
CA LYS A 151 -22.00 -3.88 1.88
C LYS A 151 -21.97 -3.13 0.55
N GLU A 152 -21.41 -1.93 0.52
CA GLU A 152 -21.25 -1.14 -0.71
C GLU A 152 -20.50 -1.93 -1.80
N GLY A 153 -19.40 -2.59 -1.42
CA GLY A 153 -18.56 -3.35 -2.35
C GLY A 153 -19.23 -4.61 -2.89
N VAL A 154 -20.05 -5.30 -2.08
CA VAL A 154 -20.86 -6.44 -2.53
C VAL A 154 -21.93 -5.99 -3.53
N GLU A 155 -22.69 -4.92 -3.18
CA GLU A 155 -23.74 -4.38 -4.04
C GLU A 155 -23.20 -3.82 -5.37
N GLY A 156 -22.02 -3.19 -5.32
CA GLY A 156 -21.34 -2.65 -6.51
C GLY A 156 -20.53 -3.68 -7.32
N GLY A 157 -20.32 -4.88 -6.79
CA GLY A 157 -19.49 -5.89 -7.43
C GLY A 157 -18.01 -5.50 -7.48
N TYR A 158 -17.48 -4.87 -6.40
CA TYR A 158 -16.14 -4.28 -6.35
C TYR A 158 -15.07 -5.22 -5.77
N PHE A 159 -15.45 -6.41 -5.36
CA PHE A 159 -14.54 -7.39 -4.76
C PHE A 159 -14.22 -8.53 -5.71
N LEU A 160 -13.05 -9.13 -5.49
CA LEU A 160 -12.69 -10.40 -6.12
C LEU A 160 -13.74 -11.46 -5.79
N LYS A 161 -14.00 -12.34 -6.75
CA LYS A 161 -14.99 -13.41 -6.63
C LYS A 161 -14.36 -14.79 -6.66
N ARG A 162 -15.05 -15.76 -6.12
CA ARG A 162 -14.78 -17.19 -6.34
C ARG A 162 -15.38 -17.61 -7.68
N PRO A 163 -14.97 -18.75 -8.26
CA PRO A 163 -15.55 -19.27 -9.51
C PRO A 163 -17.07 -19.51 -9.44
N ASN A 164 -17.64 -19.73 -8.26
CA ASN A 164 -19.08 -19.88 -8.03
C ASN A 164 -19.85 -18.55 -7.96
N GLY A 165 -19.14 -17.41 -8.06
CA GLY A 165 -19.71 -16.05 -8.01
C GLY A 165 -19.76 -15.41 -6.63
N ASP A 166 -19.47 -16.14 -5.55
CA ASP A 166 -19.40 -15.57 -4.20
C ASP A 166 -18.22 -14.62 -4.05
N VAL A 167 -18.31 -13.68 -3.12
CA VAL A 167 -17.17 -12.83 -2.76
C VAL A 167 -16.06 -13.70 -2.20
N TRP A 168 -14.84 -13.50 -2.73
CA TRP A 168 -13.66 -14.15 -2.19
C TRP A 168 -13.27 -13.50 -0.87
N GLN A 169 -13.23 -14.25 0.24
CA GLN A 169 -12.92 -13.74 1.57
C GLN A 169 -11.66 -14.38 2.12
N TRP A 170 -10.83 -13.58 2.77
CA TRP A 170 -9.53 -13.93 3.28
C TRP A 170 -9.52 -14.02 4.81
N ASP A 171 -8.86 -15.01 5.39
CA ASP A 171 -8.83 -15.26 6.83
C ASP A 171 -7.42 -15.18 7.44
N MET A 172 -6.41 -14.75 6.69
CA MET A 172 -5.02 -14.87 7.14
C MET A 172 -4.59 -13.77 8.14
N TRP A 173 -5.31 -12.68 8.23
CA TRP A 173 -5.07 -11.63 9.23
C TRP A 173 -6.28 -11.47 10.15
N GLN A 174 -7.41 -11.12 9.58
CA GLN A 174 -8.69 -11.05 10.25
C GLN A 174 -9.71 -11.88 9.46
N PRO A 175 -10.69 -12.51 10.09
CA PRO A 175 -11.62 -13.39 9.39
C PRO A 175 -12.55 -12.61 8.44
N GLY A 176 -12.81 -13.21 7.29
CA GLY A 176 -13.85 -12.77 6.37
C GLY A 176 -13.57 -11.47 5.64
N LEU A 177 -12.31 -11.13 5.37
CA LEU A 177 -11.95 -9.91 4.65
C LEU A 177 -12.18 -10.09 3.14
N ALA A 178 -13.00 -9.22 2.53
CA ALA A 178 -13.12 -9.14 1.07
C ALA A 178 -11.96 -8.36 0.46
N ILE A 179 -11.54 -8.72 -0.74
CA ILE A 179 -10.40 -8.10 -1.44
C ILE A 179 -10.93 -7.22 -2.56
N VAL A 180 -10.55 -5.94 -2.58
CA VAL A 180 -10.95 -5.01 -3.64
C VAL A 180 -10.36 -5.44 -4.98
N ASP A 181 -11.18 -5.47 -6.02
CA ASP A 181 -10.74 -5.77 -7.39
C ASP A 181 -10.30 -4.49 -8.13
N PHE A 182 -9.01 -4.22 -8.13
CA PHE A 182 -8.45 -3.05 -8.82
C PHE A 182 -8.32 -3.23 -10.34
N THR A 183 -8.80 -4.33 -10.93
CA THR A 183 -9.02 -4.44 -12.37
C THR A 183 -10.38 -3.86 -12.79
N ASN A 184 -11.28 -3.65 -11.82
CA ASN A 184 -12.57 -3.03 -12.03
C ASN A 184 -12.46 -1.50 -11.90
N PRO A 185 -12.66 -0.72 -12.99
CA PRO A 185 -12.57 0.74 -12.94
C PRO A 185 -13.55 1.38 -11.95
N ALA A 186 -14.74 0.81 -11.78
CA ALA A 186 -15.74 1.31 -10.84
C ALA A 186 -15.30 1.09 -9.38
N ALA A 187 -14.65 -0.04 -9.08
CA ALA A 187 -14.05 -0.29 -7.78
C ALA A 187 -12.89 0.68 -7.49
N CYS A 188 -12.06 0.95 -8.48
CA CYS A 188 -10.99 1.95 -8.37
C CYS A 188 -11.53 3.35 -8.04
N GLU A 189 -12.59 3.78 -8.73
CA GLU A 189 -13.21 5.08 -8.48
C GLU A 189 -13.87 5.14 -7.10
N TRP A 190 -14.61 4.11 -6.71
CA TRP A 190 -15.24 3.99 -5.40
C TRP A 190 -14.20 4.08 -4.27
N TYR A 191 -13.13 3.29 -4.36
CA TYR A 191 -12.04 3.29 -3.39
C TYR A 191 -11.35 4.65 -3.33
N SER A 192 -11.08 5.23 -4.50
CA SER A 192 -10.45 6.55 -4.61
C SER A 192 -11.25 7.66 -3.93
N LYS A 193 -12.58 7.68 -4.09
CA LYS A 193 -13.46 8.66 -3.44
C LYS A 193 -13.38 8.61 -1.91
N LYS A 194 -13.28 7.42 -1.33
CA LYS A 194 -13.11 7.26 0.12
C LYS A 194 -11.77 7.84 0.59
N LEU A 195 -10.69 7.62 -0.17
CA LEU A 195 -9.39 8.20 0.14
C LEU A 195 -9.35 9.73 -0.06
N GLU A 196 -10.01 10.24 -1.09
CA GLU A 196 -10.13 11.69 -1.32
C GLU A 196 -10.78 12.40 -0.12
N ALA A 197 -11.81 11.79 0.48
CA ALA A 197 -12.46 12.34 1.67
C ALA A 197 -11.50 12.45 2.87
N LEU A 198 -10.63 11.45 3.08
CA LEU A 198 -9.60 11.51 4.12
C LEU A 198 -8.57 12.61 3.87
N LEU A 199 -8.15 12.79 2.60
CA LEU A 199 -7.23 13.87 2.22
C LEU A 199 -7.85 15.25 2.39
N ASP A 200 -9.16 15.39 2.12
CA ASP A 200 -9.91 16.64 2.33
C ASP A 200 -10.08 16.97 3.82
N MET A 201 -10.19 15.94 4.67
CA MET A 201 -10.22 16.09 6.13
C MET A 201 -8.87 16.59 6.69
N GLY A 202 -7.75 16.32 6.04
CA GLY A 202 -6.44 16.81 6.47
C GLY A 202 -5.32 15.76 6.51
N VAL A 203 -5.58 14.53 6.11
CA VAL A 203 -4.55 13.49 5.92
C VAL A 203 -3.59 13.92 4.80
N ASP A 204 -2.30 13.63 4.95
CA ASP A 204 -1.27 14.00 3.96
C ASP A 204 -0.81 12.81 3.10
N CYS A 205 -0.76 11.61 3.65
CA CYS A 205 -0.34 10.40 2.94
C CYS A 205 -0.95 9.13 3.55
N PHE A 206 -0.76 7.99 2.88
CA PHE A 206 -1.29 6.70 3.29
C PHE A 206 -0.17 5.67 3.45
N LYS A 207 -0.25 4.86 4.53
CA LYS A 207 0.45 3.60 4.61
C LYS A 207 -0.41 2.53 3.97
N THR A 208 -0.02 2.07 2.77
CA THR A 208 -0.68 0.95 2.09
C THR A 208 -0.12 -0.36 2.63
N ASP A 209 -0.83 -0.93 3.58
CA ASP A 209 -0.45 -2.21 4.16
C ASP A 209 -1.00 -3.38 3.34
N PHE A 210 -0.40 -4.55 3.49
CA PHE A 210 -0.70 -5.76 2.72
C PHE A 210 -0.61 -5.55 1.19
N GLY A 211 -1.48 -6.19 0.41
CA GLY A 211 -1.44 -6.19 -1.05
C GLY A 211 -0.69 -7.38 -1.64
N GLU A 212 -0.05 -8.18 -0.80
CA GLU A 212 0.50 -9.49 -1.11
C GLU A 212 -0.46 -10.61 -0.66
N ARG A 213 -0.13 -11.86 -0.92
CA ARG A 213 -0.91 -13.05 -0.58
C ARG A 213 -2.29 -13.07 -1.26
N ILE A 214 -2.38 -12.52 -2.45
CA ILE A 214 -3.62 -12.52 -3.23
C ILE A 214 -3.92 -13.95 -3.73
N PRO A 215 -5.18 -14.41 -3.65
CA PRO A 215 -5.53 -15.77 -4.03
C PRO A 215 -5.31 -16.02 -5.52
N THR A 216 -4.86 -17.23 -5.84
CA THR A 216 -4.60 -17.68 -7.23
C THR A 216 -5.79 -18.42 -7.85
N ASP A 217 -6.93 -18.45 -7.15
CA ASP A 217 -8.19 -19.05 -7.59
C ASP A 217 -9.34 -18.03 -7.70
N ALA A 218 -8.99 -16.74 -7.65
CA ALA A 218 -9.97 -15.66 -7.74
C ALA A 218 -10.38 -15.38 -9.19
N VAL A 219 -11.57 -14.82 -9.35
CA VAL A 219 -12.10 -14.30 -10.63
C VAL A 219 -12.03 -12.78 -10.57
N TYR A 220 -11.30 -12.19 -11.53
CA TYR A 220 -11.15 -10.77 -11.73
C TYR A 220 -12.19 -10.22 -12.69
N TYR A 221 -12.54 -8.94 -12.53
CA TYR A 221 -13.51 -8.25 -13.37
C TYR A 221 -13.12 -8.25 -14.87
N ASP A 222 -11.85 -8.07 -15.17
CA ASP A 222 -11.33 -8.02 -16.53
C ASP A 222 -10.96 -9.39 -17.10
N GLY A 223 -11.18 -10.48 -16.36
CA GLY A 223 -10.85 -11.84 -16.76
C GLY A 223 -9.37 -12.19 -16.68
N SER A 224 -8.56 -11.37 -16.00
CA SER A 224 -7.13 -11.63 -15.78
C SER A 224 -6.88 -12.97 -15.10
N ASP A 225 -5.80 -13.64 -15.50
CA ASP A 225 -5.33 -14.90 -14.91
C ASP A 225 -4.92 -14.67 -13.43
N PRO A 226 -5.59 -15.32 -12.47
CA PRO A 226 -5.33 -15.07 -11.04
C PRO A 226 -3.94 -15.49 -10.58
N VAL A 227 -3.29 -16.45 -11.23
CA VAL A 227 -1.92 -16.87 -10.91
C VAL A 227 -0.95 -15.73 -11.26
N LYS A 228 -1.13 -15.10 -12.43
CA LYS A 228 -0.33 -13.95 -12.86
C LYS A 228 -0.61 -12.70 -12.04
N MET A 229 -1.86 -12.55 -11.59
CA MET A 229 -2.28 -11.41 -10.78
C MET A 229 -1.76 -11.46 -9.33
N HIS A 230 -1.35 -12.62 -8.83
CA HIS A 230 -0.88 -12.78 -7.44
C HIS A 230 0.15 -11.72 -7.03
N ASN A 231 1.17 -11.51 -7.85
CA ASN A 231 2.20 -10.49 -7.60
C ASN A 231 1.86 -9.13 -8.20
N TYR A 232 1.10 -9.08 -9.27
CA TYR A 232 0.80 -7.82 -9.96
C TYR A 232 -0.25 -6.98 -9.23
N TYR A 233 -1.09 -7.59 -8.41
CA TYR A 233 -2.11 -6.90 -7.62
C TYR A 233 -1.55 -5.73 -6.80
N THR A 234 -0.41 -5.93 -6.13
CA THR A 234 0.22 -4.88 -5.34
C THR A 234 0.55 -3.63 -6.16
N TYR A 235 0.97 -3.82 -7.42
CA TYR A 235 1.20 -2.70 -8.33
C TYR A 235 -0.09 -1.92 -8.61
N LEU A 236 -1.20 -2.60 -8.87
CA LEU A 236 -2.50 -1.96 -9.14
C LEU A 236 -3.02 -1.21 -7.91
N TYR A 237 -2.96 -1.84 -6.75
CA TYR A 237 -3.34 -1.22 -5.48
C TYR A 237 -2.57 0.06 -5.21
N ASN A 238 -1.25 -0.02 -5.20
CA ASN A 238 -0.39 1.13 -4.95
C ASN A 238 -0.54 2.23 -6.02
N LYS A 239 -0.73 1.85 -7.28
CA LYS A 239 -0.99 2.80 -8.39
C LYS A 239 -2.28 3.60 -8.17
N VAL A 240 -3.36 2.94 -7.76
CA VAL A 240 -4.65 3.62 -7.49
C VAL A 240 -4.47 4.63 -6.37
N VAL A 241 -3.88 4.23 -5.24
CA VAL A 241 -3.66 5.13 -4.09
C VAL A 241 -2.73 6.28 -4.45
N PHE A 242 -1.62 6.01 -5.16
CA PHE A 242 -0.67 7.03 -5.57
C PHE A 242 -1.28 8.05 -6.54
N ASN A 243 -2.15 7.61 -7.46
CA ASN A 243 -2.86 8.50 -8.36
C ASN A 243 -3.81 9.45 -7.61
N VAL A 244 -4.49 8.98 -6.58
CA VAL A 244 -5.29 9.84 -5.69
C VAL A 244 -4.44 10.89 -5.01
N LEU A 245 -3.28 10.49 -4.46
CA LEU A 245 -2.33 11.42 -3.84
C LEU A 245 -1.82 12.45 -4.84
N LYS A 246 -1.44 12.05 -6.04
CA LYS A 246 -1.01 12.98 -7.11
C LYS A 246 -2.11 13.97 -7.48
N LYS A 247 -3.34 13.50 -7.63
CA LYS A 247 -4.50 14.34 -7.95
C LYS A 247 -4.76 15.41 -6.88
N LYS A 248 -4.67 15.03 -5.59
CA LYS A 248 -5.04 15.90 -4.45
C LYS A 248 -3.89 16.77 -3.93
N LYS A 249 -2.66 16.28 -3.97
CA LYS A 249 -1.48 16.95 -3.37
C LYS A 249 -0.49 17.48 -4.43
N GLY A 250 -0.65 17.06 -5.68
CA GLY A 250 0.33 17.33 -6.74
C GLY A 250 1.52 16.36 -6.71
N GLU A 251 2.26 16.30 -7.80
CA GLU A 251 3.30 15.28 -8.03
C GLU A 251 4.44 15.34 -7.02
N LYS A 252 4.83 16.53 -6.57
CA LYS A 252 5.95 16.76 -5.65
C LYS A 252 5.63 16.39 -4.19
N GLU A 253 4.35 16.42 -3.79
CA GLU A 253 3.89 16.13 -2.44
C GLU A 253 3.19 14.77 -2.35
N ALA A 254 3.02 14.05 -3.47
CA ALA A 254 2.43 12.73 -3.47
C ALA A 254 3.42 11.72 -2.87
N VAL A 255 3.07 11.18 -1.72
CA VAL A 255 3.87 10.19 -0.99
C VAL A 255 2.99 9.05 -0.56
N LEU A 256 3.38 7.85 -0.94
CA LEU A 256 2.83 6.59 -0.48
C LEU A 256 3.82 5.97 0.51
N PHE A 257 3.34 5.23 1.49
CA PHE A 257 4.17 4.44 2.39
C PHE A 257 3.75 2.97 2.26
N ALA A 258 4.36 2.25 1.31
CA ALA A 258 3.90 0.95 0.87
C ALA A 258 4.65 -0.21 1.54
N ARG A 259 3.91 -1.29 1.85
CA ARG A 259 4.45 -2.56 2.30
C ARG A 259 4.92 -3.42 1.14
N SER A 260 4.01 -3.74 0.25
CA SER A 260 4.25 -4.68 -0.84
C SER A 260 4.71 -3.98 -2.10
N ALA A 261 5.55 -4.67 -2.87
CA ALA A 261 6.06 -4.17 -4.14
C ALA A 261 6.31 -5.32 -5.12
N THR A 262 6.28 -4.97 -6.40
CA THR A 262 6.74 -5.79 -7.52
C THR A 262 7.49 -4.91 -8.50
N ALA A 263 7.99 -5.46 -9.61
CA ALA A 263 8.66 -4.67 -10.64
C ALA A 263 7.80 -3.48 -11.10
N GLY A 264 8.39 -2.29 -11.07
CA GLY A 264 7.67 -1.03 -11.35
C GLY A 264 7.07 -0.35 -10.11
N GLY A 265 7.01 -1.01 -8.95
CA GLY A 265 6.50 -0.44 -7.70
C GLY A 265 7.34 0.75 -7.19
N GLN A 266 8.62 0.83 -7.58
CA GLN A 266 9.49 1.96 -7.26
C GLN A 266 8.95 3.32 -7.77
N LYS A 267 8.02 3.33 -8.71
CA LYS A 267 7.34 4.56 -9.17
C LYS A 267 6.48 5.22 -8.10
N PHE A 268 6.16 4.50 -7.04
CA PHE A 268 5.26 4.92 -5.97
C PHE A 268 6.03 4.97 -4.63
N PRO A 269 6.95 5.96 -4.45
CA PRO A 269 7.69 6.06 -3.20
C PRO A 269 6.77 6.51 -2.06
N VAL A 270 7.06 6.09 -0.82
CA VAL A 270 8.19 5.32 -0.35
C VAL A 270 7.74 3.92 0.10
N HIS A 271 8.70 3.04 0.44
CA HIS A 271 8.44 1.69 0.94
C HIS A 271 9.19 1.48 2.24
N TRP A 272 8.65 0.65 3.17
CA TRP A 272 9.42 0.24 4.32
C TRP A 272 10.04 -1.15 4.09
N GLY A 273 11.10 -1.42 4.83
CA GLY A 273 11.92 -2.62 4.68
C GLY A 273 11.55 -3.72 5.63
N GLY A 274 10.39 -4.29 5.49
CA GLY A 274 9.97 -5.47 6.23
C GLY A 274 9.76 -5.28 7.75
N ASP A 275 9.27 -6.32 8.40
CA ASP A 275 9.11 -6.48 9.85
C ASP A 275 10.16 -7.44 10.39
#